data_905e87b7687eb9668a815183f0c3111c
#
_entry.id   905e87b7687eb9668a815183f0c3111c
#
_cell.length_a   1.000
_cell.length_b   1.000
_cell.length_c   1.000
_cell.angle_alpha   90.00
_cell.angle_beta   90.00
_cell.angle_gamma   90.00
#
_symmetry.space_group_name_H-M   'P 1'
#
loop_
_entity.id
_entity.type
_entity.pdbx_description
1 polymer ?
#
loop_
_entity_poly.entity_id
_entity_poly.type
_entity_poly.pdbx_seq_one_letter_code
_entity_poly.pdbx_strand_id
1 'polypeptide(L)'
;DLNDDKYLSPEKNSLNAAKILAAFLFQEALFKFGQDLKHEQQLSESLANIFTHIYTSESIISRAQQGDGTTMLSKMSYTIAKIDTTESMLDIQTLSIKCLNRIFSESIQSDILNKFQKIQDSMKLNNDTISLKKVLGEYILNKKEYPF
;
A
#
# COMPACT_ATOMS: atom_id res chain seq x y z
N ASP A 1 -7.05 21.20 4.83
CA ASP A 1 -5.93 22.09 5.08
C ASP A 1 -4.70 21.70 4.26
N LEU A 2 -4.16 22.71 3.56
CA LEU A 2 -3.05 22.56 2.62
C LEU A 2 -1.75 21.99 3.23
N ASN A 3 -1.63 22.02 4.56
CA ASN A 3 -0.43 21.55 5.25
C ASN A 3 -0.44 20.03 5.51
N ASP A 4 -1.61 19.42 5.66
CA ASP A 4 -1.71 17.99 5.94
C ASP A 4 -1.38 17.13 4.72
N ASP A 5 -1.75 17.60 3.55
CA ASP A 5 -1.45 16.90 2.30
C ASP A 5 0.05 16.86 2.00
N LYS A 6 0.80 17.84 2.51
CA LYS A 6 2.23 17.97 2.23
C LYS A 6 3.08 16.86 2.88
N TYR A 7 2.71 16.41 4.09
CA TYR A 7 3.54 15.49 4.87
C TYR A 7 3.39 14.03 4.45
N LEU A 8 2.23 13.65 3.94
CA LEU A 8 1.95 12.28 3.50
C LEU A 8 1.56 12.21 2.02
N SER A 9 1.90 13.23 1.25
CA SER A 9 1.59 13.30 -0.17
C SER A 9 2.18 12.14 -0.99
N PRO A 10 3.46 11.76 -0.80
CA PRO A 10 4.01 10.58 -1.50
C PRO A 10 3.26 9.30 -1.13
N GLU A 11 2.91 9.11 0.13
CA GLU A 11 2.18 7.93 0.62
C GLU A 11 0.77 7.88 0.02
N LYS A 12 0.09 9.01 -0.04
CA LYS A 12 -1.24 9.09 -0.69
C LYS A 12 -1.17 8.79 -2.18
N ASN A 13 -0.18 9.31 -2.87
CA ASN A 13 0.02 9.06 -4.30
C ASN A 13 0.29 7.59 -4.56
N SER A 14 1.14 6.98 -3.74
CA SER A 14 1.44 5.56 -3.80
C SER A 14 0.18 4.72 -3.55
N LEU A 15 -0.62 5.09 -2.56
CA LEU A 15 -1.88 4.40 -2.25
C LEU A 15 -2.88 4.50 -3.41
N ASN A 16 -2.98 5.66 -4.05
CA ASN A 16 -3.84 5.84 -5.22
C ASN A 16 -3.41 4.94 -6.38
N ALA A 17 -2.09 4.82 -6.61
CA ALA A 17 -1.56 3.89 -7.60
C ALA A 17 -1.90 2.45 -7.26
N ALA A 18 -1.84 2.07 -5.99
CA ALA A 18 -2.22 0.73 -5.53
C ALA A 18 -3.71 0.45 -5.79
N LYS A 19 -4.58 1.43 -5.59
CA LYS A 19 -6.01 1.32 -5.89
C LYS A 19 -6.24 1.07 -7.38
N ILE A 20 -5.51 1.77 -8.23
CA ILE A 20 -5.57 1.58 -9.69
C ILE A 20 -5.11 0.17 -10.06
N LEU A 21 -4.01 -0.29 -9.45
CA LEU A 21 -3.49 -1.63 -9.67
C LEU A 21 -4.49 -2.72 -9.26
N ALA A 22 -5.09 -2.57 -8.09
CA ALA A 22 -6.09 -3.53 -7.59
C ALA A 22 -7.30 -3.61 -8.51
N ALA A 23 -7.80 -2.45 -8.97
CA ALA A 23 -8.93 -2.40 -9.90
C ALA A 23 -8.56 -3.06 -11.24
N PHE A 24 -7.37 -2.78 -11.74
CA PHE A 24 -6.87 -3.38 -12.98
C PHE A 24 -6.79 -4.91 -12.88
N LEU A 25 -6.18 -5.43 -11.82
CA LEU A 25 -6.05 -6.88 -11.63
C LEU A 25 -7.40 -7.56 -11.44
N PHE A 26 -8.29 -6.94 -10.67
CA PHE A 26 -9.63 -7.49 -10.45
C PHE A 26 -10.42 -7.55 -11.76
N GLN A 27 -10.35 -6.48 -12.56
CA GLN A 27 -11.01 -6.43 -13.86
C GLN A 27 -10.48 -7.50 -14.81
N GLU A 28 -9.16 -7.67 -14.89
CA GLU A 28 -8.54 -8.69 -15.73
C GLU A 28 -8.87 -10.10 -15.24
N ALA A 29 -8.94 -10.30 -13.93
CA ALA A 29 -9.34 -11.59 -13.34
C ALA A 29 -10.79 -11.94 -13.70
N LEU A 30 -11.70 -10.96 -13.59
CA LEU A 30 -13.10 -11.16 -13.99
C LEU A 30 -13.21 -11.45 -15.49
N PHE A 31 -12.44 -10.76 -16.31
CA PHE A 31 -12.46 -10.95 -17.75
C PHE A 31 -11.96 -12.35 -18.13
N LYS A 32 -10.91 -12.82 -17.45
CA LYS A 32 -10.32 -14.13 -17.74
C LYS A 32 -11.17 -15.30 -17.23
N PHE A 33 -11.64 -15.20 -15.98
CA PHE A 33 -12.26 -16.33 -15.28
C PHE A 33 -13.79 -16.23 -15.21
N GLY A 34 -14.34 -15.01 -15.28
CA GLY A 34 -15.77 -14.79 -15.14
C GLY A 34 -16.32 -15.41 -13.87
N GLN A 35 -17.35 -16.24 -13.97
CA GLN A 35 -17.95 -16.93 -12.83
C GLN A 35 -17.02 -17.96 -12.19
N ASP A 36 -16.03 -18.45 -12.92
CA ASP A 36 -15.06 -19.41 -12.41
C ASP A 36 -14.04 -18.77 -11.46
N LEU A 37 -14.02 -17.44 -11.34
CA LEU A 37 -13.14 -16.75 -10.40
C LEU A 37 -13.34 -17.24 -8.97
N LYS A 38 -14.56 -17.60 -8.58
CA LYS A 38 -14.86 -18.17 -7.27
C LYS A 38 -14.13 -19.48 -6.98
N HIS A 39 -13.70 -20.20 -8.01
CA HIS A 39 -12.93 -21.43 -7.89
C HIS A 39 -11.42 -21.20 -7.89
N GLU A 40 -10.99 -19.98 -8.19
CA GLU A 40 -9.59 -19.55 -8.13
C GLU A 40 -9.26 -19.04 -6.72
N GLN A 41 -9.13 -19.97 -5.76
CA GLN A 41 -9.03 -19.62 -4.34
C GLN A 41 -7.78 -18.80 -4.02
N GLN A 42 -6.63 -19.19 -4.54
CA GLN A 42 -5.37 -18.50 -4.27
C GLN A 42 -5.35 -17.11 -4.91
N LEU A 43 -5.88 -16.98 -6.12
CA LEU A 43 -6.00 -15.69 -6.78
C LEU A 43 -6.94 -14.77 -6.02
N SER A 44 -8.10 -15.27 -5.63
CA SER A 44 -9.09 -14.51 -4.86
C SER A 44 -8.53 -14.08 -3.51
N GLU A 45 -7.78 -14.94 -2.83
CA GLU A 45 -7.12 -14.62 -1.57
C GLU A 45 -6.07 -13.52 -1.76
N SER A 46 -5.24 -13.62 -2.80
CA SER A 46 -4.22 -12.60 -3.09
C SER A 46 -4.86 -11.25 -3.39
N LEU A 47 -5.94 -11.24 -4.18
CA LEU A 47 -6.69 -10.00 -4.46
C LEU A 47 -7.29 -9.42 -3.18
N ALA A 48 -7.89 -10.26 -2.35
CA ALA A 48 -8.45 -9.82 -1.07
C ALA A 48 -7.38 -9.23 -0.16
N ASN A 49 -6.19 -9.82 -0.12
CA ASN A 49 -5.07 -9.31 0.66
C ASN A 49 -4.58 -7.96 0.14
N ILE A 50 -4.55 -7.75 -1.18
CA ILE A 50 -4.23 -6.45 -1.76
C ILE A 50 -5.22 -5.39 -1.26
N PHE A 51 -6.53 -5.67 -1.34
CA PHE A 51 -7.55 -4.74 -0.87
C PHE A 51 -7.44 -4.48 0.64
N THR A 52 -7.08 -5.50 1.43
CA THR A 52 -6.88 -5.35 2.87
C THR A 52 -5.70 -4.41 3.17
N HIS A 53 -4.58 -4.56 2.48
CA HIS A 53 -3.44 -3.64 2.62
C HIS A 53 -3.81 -2.20 2.26
N ILE A 54 -4.55 -2.01 1.18
CA ILE A 54 -5.01 -0.68 0.75
C ILE A 54 -5.90 -0.06 1.83
N TYR A 55 -6.89 -0.81 2.32
CA TYR A 55 -7.82 -0.33 3.34
C TYR A 55 -7.09 0.03 4.63
N THR A 56 -6.18 -0.82 5.08
CA THR A 56 -5.41 -0.59 6.30
C THR A 56 -4.53 0.66 6.17
N SER A 57 -3.79 0.79 5.08
CA SER A 57 -2.94 1.95 4.83
C SER A 57 -3.75 3.24 4.73
N GLU A 58 -4.88 3.20 4.05
CA GLU A 58 -5.77 4.37 3.96
C GLU A 58 -6.25 4.81 5.34
N SER A 59 -6.62 3.87 6.21
CA SER A 59 -7.07 4.15 7.57
C SER A 59 -5.95 4.76 8.42
N ILE A 60 -4.73 4.25 8.30
CA ILE A 60 -3.57 4.73 9.05
C ILE A 60 -3.19 6.15 8.58
N ILE A 61 -3.18 6.40 7.29
CA ILE A 61 -2.91 7.74 6.73
C ILE A 61 -3.97 8.73 7.21
N SER A 62 -5.24 8.36 7.13
CA SER A 62 -6.35 9.22 7.56
C SER A 62 -6.25 9.57 9.04
N ARG A 63 -5.89 8.61 9.87
CA ARG A 63 -5.69 8.85 11.31
C ARG A 63 -4.51 9.79 11.55
N ALA A 64 -3.39 9.58 10.86
CA ALA A 64 -2.21 10.44 10.98
C ALA A 64 -2.53 11.88 10.60
N GLN A 65 -3.34 12.08 9.58
CA GLN A 65 -3.71 13.41 9.09
C GLN A 65 -4.67 14.18 9.99
N GLN A 66 -5.24 13.55 11.00
CA GLN A 66 -6.02 14.26 12.03
C GLN A 66 -5.13 15.10 12.95
N GLY A 67 -3.83 14.81 13.02
CA GLY A 67 -2.87 15.60 13.77
C GLY A 67 -2.20 16.67 12.90
N ASP A 68 -1.53 17.62 13.55
CA ASP A 68 -0.87 18.74 12.87
C ASP A 68 0.63 18.54 12.65
N GLY A 69 1.19 17.40 13.10
CA GLY A 69 2.60 17.10 12.99
C GLY A 69 3.50 17.78 14.02
N THR A 70 2.94 18.53 14.97
CA THR A 70 3.74 19.28 15.96
C THR A 70 3.89 18.53 17.28
N THR A 71 2.87 17.79 17.72
CA THR A 71 2.94 17.03 18.96
C THR A 71 3.74 15.75 18.75
N MET A 72 4.26 15.19 19.85
CA MET A 72 4.97 13.91 19.81
C MET A 72 4.08 12.79 19.26
N LEU A 73 2.83 12.73 19.70
CA LEU A 73 1.87 11.73 19.24
C LEU A 73 1.60 11.86 17.73
N SER A 74 1.42 13.08 17.26
CA SER A 74 1.21 13.36 15.84
C SER A 74 2.43 12.94 14.99
N LYS A 75 3.65 13.29 15.45
CA LYS A 75 4.90 12.89 14.77
C LYS A 75 5.03 11.38 14.70
N MET A 76 4.68 10.67 15.76
CA MET A 76 4.68 9.21 15.79
C MET A 76 3.68 8.64 14.80
N SER A 77 2.49 9.23 14.72
CA SER A 77 1.45 8.80 13.78
C SER A 77 1.89 8.96 12.32
N TYR A 78 2.55 10.08 11.99
CA TYR A 78 3.12 10.27 10.65
C TYR A 78 4.22 9.24 10.36
N THR A 79 5.08 8.97 11.32
CA THR A 79 6.16 7.97 11.17
C THR A 79 5.58 6.58 10.94
N ILE A 80 4.55 6.20 11.70
CA ILE A 80 3.85 4.91 11.54
C ILE A 80 3.22 4.83 10.15
N ALA A 81 2.58 5.90 9.69
CA ALA A 81 1.95 5.93 8.37
C ALA A 81 2.97 5.73 7.25
N LYS A 82 4.15 6.33 7.36
CA LYS A 82 5.23 6.16 6.38
C LYS A 82 5.75 4.72 6.37
N ILE A 83 5.98 4.15 7.54
CA ILE A 83 6.45 2.75 7.68
C ILE A 83 5.42 1.80 7.10
N ASP A 84 4.17 1.90 7.56
CA ASP A 84 3.10 0.99 7.15
C ASP A 84 2.86 1.05 5.64
N THR A 85 2.73 2.25 5.10
CA THR A 85 2.45 2.40 3.67
C THR A 85 3.59 1.85 2.82
N THR A 86 4.85 2.10 3.21
CA THR A 86 6.00 1.58 2.47
C THR A 86 6.03 0.06 2.48
N GLU A 87 5.83 -0.56 3.64
CA GLU A 87 5.82 -2.01 3.76
C GLU A 87 4.62 -2.63 3.04
N SER A 88 3.44 -2.01 3.15
CA SER A 88 2.24 -2.47 2.43
C SER A 88 2.42 -2.41 0.92
N MET A 89 3.09 -1.38 0.40
CA MET A 89 3.35 -1.29 -1.04
C MET A 89 4.26 -2.42 -1.52
N LEU A 90 5.25 -2.81 -0.73
CA LEU A 90 6.11 -3.96 -1.05
C LEU A 90 5.30 -5.26 -1.08
N ASP A 91 4.42 -5.46 -0.11
CA ASP A 91 3.55 -6.64 -0.06
C ASP A 91 2.58 -6.66 -1.24
N ILE A 92 2.00 -5.52 -1.59
CA ILE A 92 1.10 -5.40 -2.74
C ILE A 92 1.85 -5.69 -4.04
N GLN A 93 3.08 -5.22 -4.19
CA GLN A 93 3.90 -5.55 -5.36
C GLN A 93 4.07 -7.05 -5.52
N THR A 94 4.43 -7.74 -4.45
CA THR A 94 4.62 -9.19 -4.47
C THR A 94 3.32 -9.92 -4.82
N LEU A 95 2.22 -9.55 -4.16
CA LEU A 95 0.92 -10.16 -4.41
C LEU A 95 0.43 -9.89 -5.84
N SER A 96 0.65 -8.67 -6.34
CA SER A 96 0.21 -8.28 -7.69
C SER A 96 0.95 -9.04 -8.78
N ILE A 97 2.23 -9.32 -8.60
CA ILE A 97 3.01 -10.15 -9.53
C ILE A 97 2.43 -11.57 -9.58
N LYS A 98 2.09 -12.13 -8.42
CA LYS A 98 1.45 -13.46 -8.36
C LYS A 98 0.11 -13.47 -9.08
N CYS A 99 -0.71 -12.44 -8.88
CA CYS A 99 -1.99 -12.31 -9.56
C CYS A 99 -1.81 -12.20 -11.07
N LEU A 100 -0.91 -11.34 -11.51
CA LEU A 100 -0.64 -11.14 -12.94
C LEU A 100 -0.23 -12.44 -13.61
N ASN A 101 0.69 -13.18 -13.00
CA ASN A 101 1.20 -14.43 -13.53
C ASN A 101 0.12 -15.52 -13.57
N ARG A 102 -0.82 -15.50 -12.63
CA ARG A 102 -1.93 -16.45 -12.66
C ARG A 102 -2.96 -16.07 -13.72
N ILE A 103 -3.32 -14.81 -13.84
CA ILE A 103 -4.30 -14.35 -14.81
C ILE A 103 -3.80 -14.59 -16.24
N PHE A 104 -2.53 -14.32 -16.50
CA PHE A 104 -1.90 -14.44 -17.80
C PHE A 104 -0.89 -15.59 -17.81
N SER A 105 -1.34 -16.79 -17.40
CA SER A 105 -0.46 -17.93 -17.19
C SER A 105 0.21 -18.44 -18.49
N GLU A 106 -0.40 -18.20 -19.64
CA GLU A 106 0.16 -18.65 -20.93
C GLU A 106 1.14 -17.64 -21.52
N SER A 107 0.73 -16.35 -21.59
CA SER A 107 1.58 -15.26 -22.05
C SER A 107 0.99 -13.93 -21.63
N ILE A 108 1.87 -12.95 -21.41
CA ILE A 108 1.46 -11.59 -21.08
C ILE A 108 1.76 -10.70 -22.29
N GLN A 109 0.73 -10.03 -22.80
CA GLN A 109 0.89 -9.07 -23.90
C GLN A 109 1.74 -7.87 -23.43
N SER A 110 2.55 -7.34 -24.35
CA SER A 110 3.49 -6.27 -24.02
C SER A 110 2.82 -5.02 -23.49
N ASP A 111 1.65 -4.66 -24.01
CA ASP A 111 0.90 -3.48 -23.57
C ASP A 111 0.37 -3.65 -22.15
N ILE A 112 -0.10 -4.84 -21.80
CA ILE A 112 -0.57 -5.17 -20.44
C ILE A 112 0.60 -5.13 -19.46
N LEU A 113 1.72 -5.76 -19.82
CA LEU A 113 2.92 -5.76 -18.98
C LEU A 113 3.44 -4.35 -18.76
N ASN A 114 3.49 -3.53 -19.81
CA ASN A 114 3.93 -2.14 -19.71
C ASN A 114 3.02 -1.30 -18.80
N LYS A 115 1.71 -1.48 -18.93
CA LYS A 115 0.75 -0.81 -18.05
C LYS A 115 0.94 -1.22 -16.60
N PHE A 116 1.10 -2.51 -16.34
CA PHE A 116 1.33 -3.04 -15.01
C PHE A 116 2.60 -2.46 -14.39
N GLN A 117 3.70 -2.45 -15.15
CA GLN A 117 4.98 -1.92 -14.67
C GLN A 117 4.91 -0.42 -14.37
N LYS A 118 4.21 0.36 -15.20
CA LYS A 118 4.01 1.78 -14.94
C LYS A 118 3.25 2.02 -13.64
N ILE A 119 2.22 1.25 -13.38
CA ILE A 119 1.46 1.38 -12.13
C ILE A 119 2.34 1.00 -10.95
N GLN A 120 3.09 -0.10 -11.03
CA GLN A 120 4.01 -0.51 -9.97
C GLN A 120 5.07 0.55 -9.68
N ASP A 121 5.63 1.17 -10.72
CA ASP A 121 6.61 2.24 -10.55
C ASP A 121 6.01 3.45 -9.82
N SER A 122 4.74 3.75 -10.07
CA SER A 122 4.02 4.83 -9.37
C SER A 122 3.74 4.52 -7.90
N MET A 123 3.83 3.26 -7.49
CA MET A 123 3.64 2.84 -6.09
C MET A 123 4.90 2.95 -5.25
N LYS A 124 6.08 3.08 -5.87
CA LYS A 124 7.35 3.03 -5.14
C LYS A 124 7.48 4.18 -4.15
N LEU A 125 7.89 3.83 -2.93
CA LEU A 125 8.23 4.77 -1.88
C LEU A 125 9.68 4.54 -1.48
N ASN A 126 10.40 5.63 -1.26
CA ASN A 126 11.83 5.60 -0.93
C ASN A 126 12.07 5.84 0.57
N ASN A 127 11.11 5.48 1.42
CA ASN A 127 11.27 5.59 2.87
C ASN A 127 12.21 4.51 3.39
N ASP A 128 13.17 4.92 4.21
CA ASP A 128 14.03 4.00 4.95
C ASP A 128 13.29 3.56 6.21
N THR A 129 12.59 2.43 6.10
CA THR A 129 11.76 1.92 7.20
C THR A 129 12.59 1.48 8.40
N ILE A 130 13.85 1.07 8.20
CA ILE A 130 14.74 0.69 9.29
C ILE A 130 15.05 1.92 10.15
N SER A 131 15.44 3.03 9.53
CA SER A 131 15.69 4.29 10.25
C SER A 131 14.43 4.86 10.88
N LEU A 132 13.29 4.78 10.20
CA LEU A 132 12.01 5.23 10.75
C LEU A 132 11.59 4.42 11.97
N LYS A 133 11.81 3.11 11.97
CA LYS A 133 11.53 2.25 13.12
C LYS A 133 12.43 2.59 14.30
N LYS A 134 13.68 2.95 14.05
CA LYS A 134 14.59 3.42 15.11
C LYS A 134 14.09 4.72 15.74
N VAL A 135 13.66 5.67 14.91
CA VAL A 135 13.11 6.94 15.39
C VAL A 135 11.84 6.69 16.22
N LEU A 136 10.97 5.81 15.76
CA LEU A 136 9.76 5.45 16.51
C LEU A 136 10.11 4.82 17.87
N GLY A 137 11.10 3.92 17.89
CA GLY A 137 11.58 3.30 19.12
C GLY A 137 12.13 4.31 20.10
N GLU A 138 12.87 5.31 19.63
CA GLU A 138 13.39 6.41 20.46
C GLU A 138 12.28 7.25 21.06
N TYR A 139 11.22 7.55 20.30
CA TYR A 139 10.06 8.26 20.83
C TYR A 139 9.41 7.48 21.98
N ILE A 140 9.26 6.18 21.85
CA ILE A 140 8.65 5.32 22.87
C ILE A 140 9.53 5.26 24.11
N LEU A 141 10.84 5.07 23.96
CA LEU A 141 11.79 4.94 25.08
C LEU A 141 11.92 6.24 25.86
N ASN A 142 11.91 7.39 25.18
CA ASN A 142 12.08 8.69 25.83
C ASN A 142 10.86 9.11 26.63
N LYS A 143 9.70 8.56 26.38
CA LYS A 143 8.48 8.97 27.07
C LYS A 143 8.15 8.19 28.33
N LYS A 144 8.81 7.13 28.69
CA LYS A 144 8.54 6.30 29.89
C LYS A 144 7.06 5.86 30.05
N GLU A 145 6.16 6.32 29.20
CA GLU A 145 4.75 5.99 29.17
C GLU A 145 4.35 5.66 27.74
N TYR A 146 3.44 4.72 27.59
CA TYR A 146 2.89 4.43 26.24
C TYR A 146 2.07 5.62 25.77
N PRO A 147 2.34 6.14 24.54
CA PRO A 147 1.64 7.30 24.02
C PRO A 147 0.22 7.00 23.55
N PHE A 148 -0.22 5.76 23.64
CA PHE A 148 -1.53 5.33 23.17
C PHE A 148 -2.41 4.84 24.31
#